data_f2781055297f0d873062255f117dbb81
#
_entry.id   f2781055297f0d873062255f117dbb81
#
_cell.length_a   1.000
_cell.length_b   1.000
_cell.length_c   1.000
_cell.angle_alpha   90.00
_cell.angle_beta   90.00
_cell.angle_gamma   90.00
#
_symmetry.space_group_name_H-M   'P 1'
#
loop_
_entity.id
_entity.type
_entity.pdbx_description
1 polymer ?
#
loop_
_entity_poly.entity_id
_entity_poly.type
_entity_poly.pdbx_seq_one_letter_code
_entity_poly.pdbx_strand_id
1 'polypeptide(L)'
;MATNLALQLQVIEPDIDLNSIMIGNSRYSDDVWDLRPFITAKSTKESQKYIRFEYISDADMKETVKQYTYYKLGKTKPQTVRNYINSNLPMFIEYCSINGIHSFEDVTLEDYLNFNLWMKDEKKVATGTGCMSCHVVEEIIRIGQIKGWNVPQFHLPKTETANQLWNRKSSMRTNKTKPIPEDVFDKILYHAVHDEKDVLTKAGIIIQSQTGLRINEVLSIQEGCVKRTSDGYDYMEVTLGKTEKGEPIIHKVFINDLVKDAIAELSEYTAELRKESGLKELFIFKHGKIRPLPVTKWTENRLPTLIRRHDIRDNKGELYPLTSHQFRATFVRE
;
A
#
# COMPACT_ATOMS: atom_id res chain seq x y z
N MET A 1 -5.75 14.27 17.07
CA MET A 1 -5.24 13.19 17.96
C MET A 1 -4.11 12.34 17.35
N ALA A 2 -3.74 12.50 16.09
CA ALA A 2 -2.58 11.81 15.50
C ALA A 2 -1.22 12.45 15.84
N THR A 3 -1.22 13.66 16.36
CA THR A 3 -0.02 14.44 16.70
C THR A 3 0.72 13.95 17.95
N ASN A 4 0.10 13.10 18.77
CA ASN A 4 0.72 12.67 20.04
C ASN A 4 1.66 11.47 19.91
N LEU A 5 1.57 10.68 18.84
CA LEU A 5 2.43 9.50 18.68
C LEU A 5 3.86 9.88 18.29
N ALA A 6 4.01 10.89 17.42
CA ALA A 6 5.33 11.36 17.00
C ALA A 6 6.13 12.01 18.15
N LEU A 7 5.45 12.59 19.13
CA LEU A 7 6.07 13.21 20.32
C LEU A 7 6.41 12.18 21.40
N GLN A 8 5.66 11.08 21.53
CA GLN A 8 5.93 10.03 22.51
C GLN A 8 7.07 9.08 22.10
N LEU A 9 7.45 9.06 20.82
CA LEU A 9 8.46 8.13 20.29
C LEU A 9 9.88 8.72 20.23
N GLN A 10 10.13 9.91 20.81
CA GLN A 10 11.41 10.61 20.56
C GLN A 10 12.59 10.22 21.44
N VAL A 11 12.40 9.59 22.59
CA VAL A 11 13.52 9.15 23.43
C VAL A 11 13.10 7.87 24.17
N ILE A 12 13.75 6.76 23.88
CA ILE A 12 13.78 5.64 24.83
C ILE A 12 14.82 6.07 25.88
N GLU A 13 14.37 6.58 27.01
CA GLU A 13 15.24 6.73 28.15
C GLU A 13 15.68 5.34 28.64
N PRO A 14 16.91 5.18 29.15
CA PRO A 14 17.49 3.86 29.44
C PRO A 14 16.73 3.04 30.50
N ASP A 15 15.74 3.60 31.19
CA ASP A 15 14.98 2.94 32.23
C ASP A 15 13.49 2.68 31.92
N ILE A 16 13.06 2.82 30.66
CA ILE A 16 11.67 2.50 30.32
C ILE A 16 11.51 1.00 30.16
N ASP A 17 10.65 0.39 30.98
CA ASP A 17 10.18 -0.97 30.74
C ASP A 17 9.45 -1.04 29.39
N LEU A 18 10.12 -1.57 28.38
CA LEU A 18 9.59 -1.72 27.03
C LEU A 18 8.26 -2.50 27.02
N ASN A 19 8.04 -3.41 27.98
CA ASN A 19 6.80 -4.17 28.08
C ASN A 19 5.60 -3.31 28.49
N SER A 20 5.82 -2.13 29.07
CA SER A 20 4.76 -1.18 29.40
C SER A 20 4.30 -0.35 28.20
N ILE A 21 5.07 -0.33 27.11
CA ILE A 21 4.78 0.51 25.93
C ILE A 21 3.60 -0.07 25.15
N MET A 22 2.61 0.77 24.90
CA MET A 22 1.47 0.44 24.05
C MET A 22 1.70 0.91 22.60
N ILE A 23 1.44 0.02 21.64
CA ILE A 23 1.52 0.26 20.19
C ILE A 23 0.16 -0.03 19.58
N GLY A 24 -0.61 1.01 19.34
CA GLY A 24 -2.01 0.84 18.95
C GLY A 24 -2.82 0.12 20.02
N ASN A 25 -3.34 -1.05 19.70
CA ASN A 25 -4.10 -1.88 20.65
C ASN A 25 -3.26 -3.03 21.25
N SER A 26 -1.95 -3.01 21.06
CA SER A 26 -1.04 -4.08 21.48
C SER A 26 0.04 -3.56 22.41
N ARG A 27 0.69 -4.47 23.15
CA ARG A 27 1.91 -4.17 23.90
C ARG A 27 3.14 -4.40 23.04
N TYR A 28 4.24 -3.74 23.37
CA TYR A 28 5.53 -3.97 22.70
C TYR A 28 5.96 -5.45 22.76
N SER A 29 5.71 -6.13 23.87
CA SER A 29 6.02 -7.56 24.06
C SER A 29 5.24 -8.50 23.14
N ASP A 30 4.06 -8.09 22.64
CA ASP A 30 3.22 -8.94 21.81
C ASP A 30 3.90 -9.28 20.47
N ASP A 31 3.65 -10.49 19.96
CA ASP A 31 4.17 -10.92 18.64
C ASP A 31 3.32 -10.42 17.47
N VAL A 32 2.19 -9.79 17.75
CA VAL A 32 1.33 -9.15 16.76
C VAL A 32 0.96 -7.76 17.23
N TRP A 33 1.38 -6.74 16.47
CA TRP A 33 1.00 -5.35 16.76
C TRP A 33 -0.20 -4.92 15.93
N ASP A 34 -1.25 -4.52 16.60
CA ASP A 34 -2.51 -4.05 16.02
C ASP A 34 -2.44 -2.54 15.73
N LEU A 35 -2.26 -2.21 14.44
CA LEU A 35 -2.14 -0.83 13.96
C LEU A 35 -3.48 -0.22 13.52
N ARG A 36 -4.63 -0.83 13.83
CA ARG A 36 -5.95 -0.29 13.45
C ARG A 36 -6.17 1.16 13.87
N PRO A 37 -5.71 1.61 15.05
CA PRO A 37 -5.83 3.03 15.44
C PRO A 37 -5.09 3.99 14.50
N PHE A 38 -4.05 3.52 13.81
CA PHE A 38 -3.20 4.35 12.94
C PHE A 38 -3.48 4.16 11.46
N ILE A 39 -4.14 3.07 11.06
CA ILE A 39 -4.51 2.76 9.68
C ILE A 39 -6.00 2.99 9.52
N THR A 40 -6.38 4.25 9.32
CA THR A 40 -7.78 4.68 9.27
C THR A 40 -8.44 4.44 7.92
N ALA A 41 -7.66 4.15 6.85
CA ALA A 41 -8.21 3.89 5.53
C ALA A 41 -9.09 2.64 5.52
N LYS A 42 -10.40 2.83 5.38
CA LYS A 42 -11.42 1.76 5.42
C LYS A 42 -11.27 0.76 4.27
N SER A 43 -10.68 1.17 3.14
CA SER A 43 -10.36 0.32 1.99
C SER A 43 -9.18 -0.63 2.20
N THR A 44 -8.45 -0.50 3.34
CA THR A 44 -7.35 -1.41 3.68
C THR A 44 -7.92 -2.72 4.23
N LYS A 45 -7.47 -3.87 3.68
CA LYS A 45 -7.84 -5.20 4.20
C LYS A 45 -7.49 -5.29 5.69
N GLU A 46 -8.35 -5.93 6.46
CA GLU A 46 -8.14 -6.11 7.91
C GLU A 46 -6.78 -6.76 8.22
N SER A 47 -6.41 -7.81 7.47
CA SER A 47 -5.11 -8.49 7.62
C SER A 47 -3.88 -7.59 7.36
N GLN A 48 -4.06 -6.44 6.70
CA GLN A 48 -3.00 -5.48 6.41
C GLN A 48 -2.84 -4.40 7.50
N LYS A 49 -3.60 -4.49 8.58
CA LYS A 49 -3.55 -3.55 9.70
C LYS A 49 -2.73 -4.06 10.87
N TYR A 50 -1.99 -5.15 10.68
CA TYR A 50 -1.18 -5.81 11.72
C TYR A 50 0.26 -5.95 11.27
N ILE A 51 1.20 -5.73 12.20
CA ILE A 51 2.59 -6.17 12.06
C ILE A 51 2.73 -7.48 12.82
N ARG A 52 3.39 -8.46 12.21
CA ARG A 52 3.54 -9.82 12.74
C ARG A 52 5.01 -10.15 12.89
N PHE A 53 5.40 -10.62 14.05
CA PHE A 53 6.76 -11.09 14.39
C PHE A 53 6.82 -12.60 14.61
N GLU A 54 5.68 -13.30 14.50
CA GLU A 54 5.53 -14.73 14.78
C GLU A 54 6.47 -15.62 13.93
N TYR A 55 6.89 -15.12 12.75
CA TYR A 55 7.80 -15.83 11.86
C TYR A 55 9.28 -15.75 12.28
N ILE A 56 9.61 -14.98 13.32
CA ILE A 56 10.96 -14.84 13.86
C ILE A 56 11.02 -15.70 15.13
N SER A 57 11.72 -16.85 15.05
CA SER A 57 11.84 -17.77 16.18
C SER A 57 12.84 -17.29 17.22
N ASP A 58 13.96 -16.73 16.76
CA ASP A 58 15.07 -16.31 17.63
C ASP A 58 14.72 -15.04 18.39
N ALA A 59 14.86 -15.06 19.71
CA ALA A 59 14.45 -13.97 20.57
C ALA A 59 15.25 -12.69 20.34
N ASP A 60 16.57 -12.80 20.18
CA ASP A 60 17.47 -11.66 19.97
C ASP A 60 17.25 -11.02 18.60
N MET A 61 17.06 -11.85 17.57
CA MET A 61 16.68 -11.40 16.23
C MET A 61 15.34 -10.64 16.28
N LYS A 62 14.34 -11.21 16.97
CA LYS A 62 13.01 -10.63 17.12
C LYS A 62 13.06 -9.30 17.85
N GLU A 63 13.84 -9.21 18.93
CA GLU A 63 13.97 -7.97 19.71
C GLU A 63 14.57 -6.84 18.86
N THR A 64 15.65 -7.09 18.13
CA THR A 64 16.25 -6.10 17.21
C THR A 64 15.23 -5.62 16.16
N VAL A 65 14.43 -6.54 15.60
CA VAL A 65 13.37 -6.19 14.63
C VAL A 65 12.26 -5.37 15.28
N LYS A 66 11.86 -5.68 16.52
CA LYS A 66 10.86 -4.90 17.27
C LYS A 66 11.37 -3.48 17.56
N GLN A 67 12.61 -3.33 17.99
CA GLN A 67 13.26 -2.03 18.22
C GLN A 67 13.27 -1.17 16.96
N TYR A 68 13.68 -1.76 15.82
CA TYR A 68 13.64 -1.09 14.53
C TYR A 68 12.22 -0.69 14.12
N THR A 69 11.25 -1.60 14.28
CA THR A 69 9.85 -1.37 13.92
C THR A 69 9.26 -0.22 14.72
N TYR A 70 9.49 -0.21 16.03
CA TYR A 70 9.05 0.86 16.94
C TYR A 70 9.65 2.21 16.53
N TYR A 71 10.96 2.27 16.31
CA TYR A 71 11.63 3.47 15.84
C TYR A 71 11.06 3.99 14.52
N LYS A 72 10.80 3.09 13.56
CA LYS A 72 10.25 3.46 12.25
C LYS A 72 8.80 3.93 12.32
N LEU A 73 7.97 3.39 13.19
CA LEU A 73 6.59 3.85 13.38
C LEU A 73 6.51 5.32 13.78
N GLY A 74 7.50 5.82 14.52
CA GLY A 74 7.60 7.25 14.87
C GLY A 74 8.00 8.17 13.71
N LYS A 75 8.49 7.62 12.59
CA LYS A 75 9.06 8.42 11.48
C LYS A 75 8.44 8.13 10.12
N THR A 76 7.74 7.03 9.99
CA THR A 76 7.27 6.53 8.68
C THR A 76 5.81 6.09 8.81
N LYS A 77 5.03 6.24 7.73
CA LYS A 77 3.63 5.81 7.72
C LYS A 77 3.50 4.33 8.13
N PRO A 78 2.58 3.98 9.05
CA PRO A 78 2.43 2.63 9.59
C PRO A 78 2.32 1.54 8.53
N GLN A 79 1.60 1.81 7.43
CA GLN A 79 1.49 0.88 6.31
C GLN A 79 2.84 0.57 5.63
N THR A 80 3.73 1.54 5.56
CA THR A 80 5.08 1.34 4.99
C THR A 80 5.93 0.48 5.92
N VAL A 81 5.88 0.75 7.23
CA VAL A 81 6.59 -0.05 8.24
C VAL A 81 6.08 -1.49 8.24
N ARG A 82 4.76 -1.66 8.20
CA ARG A 82 4.15 -2.98 8.06
C ARG A 82 4.67 -3.74 6.85
N ASN A 83 4.80 -3.08 5.69
CA ASN A 83 5.32 -3.73 4.48
C ASN A 83 6.80 -4.11 4.63
N TYR A 84 7.61 -3.29 5.31
CA TYR A 84 8.99 -3.64 5.60
C TYR A 84 9.09 -4.95 6.39
N ILE A 85 8.30 -5.06 7.47
CA ILE A 85 8.38 -6.20 8.38
C ILE A 85 7.66 -7.44 7.83
N ASN A 86 6.44 -7.30 7.33
CA ASN A 86 5.64 -8.47 6.92
C ASN A 86 5.91 -8.94 5.48
N SER A 87 6.56 -8.13 4.63
CA SER A 87 6.69 -8.48 3.21
C SER A 87 8.14 -8.49 2.73
N ASN A 88 9.02 -7.65 3.27
CA ASN A 88 10.40 -7.53 2.79
C ASN A 88 11.40 -8.25 3.69
N LEU A 89 11.21 -8.24 5.00
CA LEU A 89 12.12 -8.88 5.96
C LEU A 89 12.04 -10.41 6.02
N PRO A 90 10.89 -11.08 5.80
CA PRO A 90 10.78 -12.53 5.98
C PRO A 90 11.81 -13.36 5.21
N MET A 91 12.21 -12.92 4.00
CA MET A 91 13.24 -13.63 3.24
C MET A 91 14.61 -13.59 3.92
N PHE A 92 14.95 -12.49 4.59
CA PHE A 92 16.21 -12.42 5.34
C PHE A 92 16.17 -13.33 6.57
N ILE A 93 15.05 -13.37 7.29
CA ILE A 93 14.87 -14.26 8.43
C ILE A 93 14.94 -15.73 7.99
N GLU A 94 14.34 -16.08 6.85
CA GLU A 94 14.44 -17.42 6.26
C GLU A 94 15.92 -17.75 5.93
N TYR A 95 16.65 -16.84 5.30
CA TYR A 95 18.05 -17.01 5.00
C TYR A 95 18.90 -17.23 6.27
N CYS A 96 18.68 -16.41 7.30
CA CYS A 96 19.37 -16.55 8.59
C CYS A 96 19.09 -17.93 9.22
N SER A 97 17.83 -18.36 9.24
CA SER A 97 17.44 -19.67 9.77
C SER A 97 18.13 -20.83 9.06
N ILE A 98 18.24 -20.77 7.71
CA ILE A 98 18.92 -21.81 6.91
C ILE A 98 20.43 -21.85 7.21
N ASN A 99 21.04 -20.71 7.50
CA ASN A 99 22.49 -20.59 7.71
C ASN A 99 22.89 -20.58 9.19
N GLY A 100 21.97 -20.82 10.13
CA GLY A 100 22.27 -20.89 11.56
C GLY A 100 22.64 -19.54 12.18
N ILE A 101 22.13 -18.43 11.64
CA ILE A 101 22.31 -17.08 12.16
C ILE A 101 21.13 -16.75 13.08
N HIS A 102 21.39 -16.58 14.37
CA HIS A 102 20.37 -16.47 15.41
C HIS A 102 20.18 -15.03 15.93
N SER A 103 21.10 -14.11 15.64
CA SER A 103 20.96 -12.70 15.99
C SER A 103 21.44 -11.80 14.86
N PHE A 104 21.02 -10.52 14.87
CA PHE A 104 21.60 -9.56 13.92
C PHE A 104 23.09 -9.31 14.17
N GLU A 105 23.56 -9.43 15.42
CA GLU A 105 24.95 -9.23 15.78
C GLU A 105 25.88 -10.23 15.06
N ASP A 106 25.40 -11.45 14.83
CA ASP A 106 26.14 -12.53 14.17
C ASP A 106 26.24 -12.36 12.64
N VAL A 107 25.45 -11.46 12.04
CA VAL A 107 25.44 -11.23 10.60
C VAL A 107 26.76 -10.61 10.15
N THR A 108 27.48 -11.28 9.25
CA THR A 108 28.68 -10.75 8.62
C THR A 108 28.36 -10.00 7.31
N LEU A 109 29.33 -9.24 6.80
CA LEU A 109 29.23 -8.66 5.46
C LEU A 109 29.07 -9.75 4.38
N GLU A 110 29.76 -10.88 4.55
CA GLU A 110 29.66 -12.01 3.65
C GLU A 110 28.25 -12.61 3.65
N ASP A 111 27.61 -12.76 4.80
CA ASP A 111 26.23 -13.22 4.91
C ASP A 111 25.25 -12.28 4.18
N TYR A 112 25.44 -10.97 4.33
CA TYR A 112 24.64 -9.99 3.62
C TYR A 112 24.79 -10.09 2.09
N LEU A 113 26.02 -10.28 1.60
CA LEU A 113 26.28 -10.47 0.17
C LEU A 113 25.71 -11.80 -0.34
N ASN A 114 25.90 -12.88 0.41
CA ASN A 114 25.36 -14.20 0.08
C ASN A 114 23.82 -14.22 0.11
N PHE A 115 23.18 -13.49 1.02
CA PHE A 115 21.74 -13.29 1.01
C PHE A 115 21.25 -12.67 -0.31
N ASN A 116 22.00 -11.69 -0.85
CA ASN A 116 21.67 -11.10 -2.15
C ASN A 116 21.77 -12.10 -3.30
N LEU A 117 22.82 -12.91 -3.32
CA LEU A 117 23.00 -13.97 -4.31
C LEU A 117 21.90 -15.02 -4.20
N TRP A 118 21.61 -15.48 -2.99
CA TRP A 118 20.55 -16.45 -2.72
C TRP A 118 19.18 -15.97 -3.23
N MET A 119 18.82 -14.69 -3.00
CA MET A 119 17.57 -14.13 -3.53
C MET A 119 17.54 -14.10 -5.06
N LYS A 120 18.67 -13.85 -5.73
CA LYS A 120 18.75 -13.80 -7.19
C LYS A 120 18.71 -15.17 -7.83
N ASP A 121 19.54 -16.07 -7.33
CA ASP A 121 19.88 -17.32 -8.01
C ASP A 121 18.94 -18.46 -7.61
N GLU A 122 18.61 -18.56 -6.33
CA GLU A 122 17.74 -19.62 -5.82
C GLU A 122 16.27 -19.18 -5.78
N LYS A 123 15.98 -18.04 -5.17
CA LYS A 123 14.58 -17.55 -5.05
C LYS A 123 14.07 -16.85 -6.30
N LYS A 124 14.95 -16.42 -7.20
CA LYS A 124 14.62 -15.73 -8.47
C LYS A 124 13.69 -14.53 -8.26
N VAL A 125 13.98 -13.74 -7.22
CA VAL A 125 13.12 -12.63 -6.79
C VAL A 125 13.20 -11.48 -7.80
N ALA A 126 12.08 -10.81 -8.04
CA ALA A 126 12.07 -9.62 -8.88
C ALA A 126 12.96 -8.51 -8.28
N THR A 127 13.70 -7.79 -9.14
CA THR A 127 14.67 -6.73 -8.78
C THR A 127 14.11 -5.75 -7.73
N GLY A 128 12.87 -5.31 -7.88
CA GLY A 128 12.24 -4.37 -6.94
C GLY A 128 12.05 -4.95 -5.54
N THR A 129 11.66 -6.21 -5.46
CA THR A 129 11.45 -6.92 -4.20
C THR A 129 12.78 -7.19 -3.50
N GLY A 130 13.77 -7.75 -4.22
CA GLY A 130 15.08 -8.03 -3.66
C GLY A 130 15.78 -6.76 -3.15
N CYS A 131 15.77 -5.68 -3.94
CA CYS A 131 16.30 -4.40 -3.51
C CYS A 131 15.63 -3.88 -2.22
N MET A 132 14.32 -4.03 -2.08
CA MET A 132 13.62 -3.58 -0.86
C MET A 132 13.92 -4.47 0.35
N SER A 133 14.07 -5.78 0.16
CA SER A 133 14.47 -6.69 1.23
C SER A 133 15.85 -6.34 1.77
N CYS A 134 16.83 -6.14 0.89
CA CYS A 134 18.17 -5.69 1.28
C CYS A 134 18.14 -4.32 1.97
N HIS A 135 17.37 -3.37 1.43
CA HIS A 135 17.26 -2.03 2.02
C HIS A 135 16.74 -2.07 3.46
N VAL A 136 15.79 -2.94 3.79
CA VAL A 136 15.30 -3.10 5.17
C VAL A 136 16.40 -3.62 6.09
N VAL A 137 17.18 -4.62 5.65
CA VAL A 137 18.32 -5.16 6.42
C VAL A 137 19.38 -4.09 6.64
N GLU A 138 19.75 -3.35 5.58
CA GLU A 138 20.68 -2.21 5.68
C GLU A 138 20.21 -1.15 6.69
N GLU A 139 18.93 -0.82 6.66
CA GLU A 139 18.39 0.16 7.60
C GLU A 139 18.42 -0.34 9.04
N ILE A 140 18.10 -1.62 9.29
CA ILE A 140 18.17 -2.22 10.63
C ILE A 140 19.61 -2.10 11.16
N ILE A 141 20.60 -2.53 10.37
CA ILE A 141 22.02 -2.49 10.76
C ILE A 141 22.43 -1.03 11.01
N ARG A 142 22.23 -0.14 10.07
CA ARG A 142 22.66 1.26 10.16
C ARG A 142 22.02 2.01 11.34
N ILE A 143 20.71 1.82 11.54
CA ILE A 143 20.00 2.48 12.65
C ILE A 143 20.39 1.83 13.97
N GLY A 144 20.55 0.51 13.99
CA GLY A 144 21.00 -0.23 15.16
C GLY A 144 22.38 0.21 15.65
N GLN A 145 23.34 0.42 14.74
CA GLN A 145 24.67 0.98 15.06
C GLN A 145 24.57 2.36 15.71
N ILE A 146 23.72 3.25 15.14
CA ILE A 146 23.51 4.60 15.71
C ILE A 146 22.83 4.55 17.08
N LYS A 147 21.97 3.55 17.31
CA LYS A 147 21.18 3.40 18.53
C LYS A 147 21.81 2.49 19.60
N GLY A 148 22.94 1.84 19.26
CA GLY A 148 23.60 0.90 20.16
C GLY A 148 22.83 -0.41 20.35
N TRP A 149 22.06 -0.85 19.34
CA TRP A 149 21.38 -2.15 19.37
C TRP A 149 22.36 -3.29 19.03
N ASN A 150 21.95 -4.52 19.32
CA ASN A 150 22.75 -5.72 18.98
C ASN A 150 22.72 -5.98 17.47
N VAL A 151 23.56 -5.26 16.75
CA VAL A 151 23.73 -5.35 15.31
C VAL A 151 25.20 -5.35 14.93
N PRO A 152 25.58 -5.90 13.75
CA PRO A 152 26.99 -5.98 13.34
C PRO A 152 27.59 -4.59 13.17
N GLN A 153 28.92 -4.49 13.40
CA GLN A 153 29.65 -3.24 13.35
C GLN A 153 30.37 -3.00 12.02
N PHE A 154 30.13 -3.82 11.00
CA PHE A 154 30.70 -3.58 9.69
C PHE A 154 30.02 -2.38 8.99
N HIS A 155 30.76 -1.71 8.12
CA HIS A 155 30.22 -0.68 7.26
C HIS A 155 29.98 -1.24 5.87
N LEU A 156 28.75 -1.09 5.37
CA LEU A 156 28.43 -1.44 3.98
C LEU A 156 29.17 -0.51 3.02
N PRO A 157 30.01 -1.04 2.14
CA PRO A 157 30.65 -0.25 1.09
C PRO A 157 29.60 0.40 0.20
N LYS A 158 29.85 1.61 -0.28
CA LYS A 158 28.92 2.32 -1.18
C LYS A 158 28.61 1.54 -2.46
N THR A 159 29.52 0.67 -2.88
CA THR A 159 29.40 -0.22 -4.05
C THR A 159 28.52 -1.44 -3.80
N GLU A 160 28.21 -1.76 -2.55
CA GLU A 160 27.49 -2.97 -2.14
C GLU A 160 26.16 -2.68 -1.45
N THR A 161 25.65 -1.47 -1.63
CA THR A 161 24.30 -1.13 -1.17
C THR A 161 23.22 -1.85 -2.01
N ALA A 162 22.03 -2.03 -1.45
CA ALA A 162 20.89 -2.64 -2.11
C ALA A 162 20.65 -2.11 -3.54
N ASN A 163 20.77 -0.80 -3.72
CA ASN A 163 20.59 -0.18 -5.04
C ASN A 163 21.69 -0.60 -6.04
N GLN A 164 22.92 -0.74 -5.59
CA GLN A 164 24.05 -1.15 -6.43
C GLN A 164 23.97 -2.64 -6.75
N LEU A 165 23.80 -3.47 -5.74
CA LEU A 165 23.67 -4.93 -5.89
C LEU A 165 22.52 -5.33 -6.82
N TRP A 166 21.44 -4.57 -6.83
CA TRP A 166 20.27 -4.80 -7.67
C TRP A 166 20.21 -3.92 -8.93
N ASN A 167 21.30 -3.24 -9.29
CA ASN A 167 21.39 -2.34 -10.45
C ASN A 167 20.23 -1.32 -10.54
N ARG A 168 19.73 -0.87 -9.38
CA ARG A 168 18.61 0.07 -9.31
C ARG A 168 19.14 1.50 -9.27
N LYS A 169 19.20 2.13 -10.43
CA LYS A 169 19.56 3.55 -10.52
C LYS A 169 18.45 4.39 -9.88
N SER A 170 18.80 5.23 -8.91
CA SER A 170 17.85 6.08 -8.16
C SER A 170 17.08 7.07 -9.06
N SER A 171 17.64 7.45 -10.20
CA SER A 171 17.05 8.38 -11.17
C SER A 171 16.20 7.71 -12.27
N MET A 172 16.31 6.39 -12.45
CA MET A 172 15.56 5.70 -13.49
C MET A 172 14.33 5.01 -12.90
N ARG A 173 13.19 5.67 -12.98
CA ARG A 173 11.89 4.97 -13.02
C ARG A 173 11.79 4.25 -14.36
N THR A 174 12.49 3.14 -14.52
CA THR A 174 12.53 2.34 -15.75
C THR A 174 11.17 1.74 -16.11
N ASN A 175 10.27 1.61 -15.13
CA ASN A 175 8.92 1.09 -15.33
C ASN A 175 7.87 2.16 -14.99
N LYS A 176 7.81 3.24 -15.79
CA LYS A 176 6.62 4.09 -15.77
C LYS A 176 5.45 3.25 -16.25
N THR A 177 4.34 3.32 -15.50
CA THR A 177 3.08 2.71 -15.96
C THR A 177 2.75 3.28 -17.33
N LYS A 178 2.64 2.40 -18.32
CA LYS A 178 2.26 2.80 -19.68
C LYS A 178 0.79 3.17 -19.69
N PRO A 179 0.38 4.23 -20.42
CA PRO A 179 -1.04 4.52 -20.63
C PRO A 179 -1.73 3.33 -21.32
N ILE A 180 -3.04 3.29 -21.18
CA ILE A 180 -3.87 2.34 -21.92
C ILE A 180 -3.81 2.76 -23.42
N PRO A 181 -3.64 1.82 -24.37
CA PRO A 181 -3.80 2.14 -25.80
C PRO A 181 -5.19 2.72 -26.07
N GLU A 182 -5.28 3.69 -26.95
CA GLU A 182 -6.50 4.45 -27.21
C GLU A 182 -7.69 3.55 -27.61
N ASP A 183 -7.45 2.64 -28.55
CA ASP A 183 -8.46 1.68 -28.98
C ASP A 183 -8.97 0.74 -27.89
N VAL A 184 -8.11 0.39 -26.91
CA VAL A 184 -8.47 -0.41 -25.75
C VAL A 184 -9.21 0.47 -24.72
N PHE A 185 -8.77 1.70 -24.52
CA PHE A 185 -9.42 2.64 -23.61
C PHE A 185 -10.85 2.94 -24.03
N ASP A 186 -11.07 3.19 -25.33
CA ASP A 186 -12.40 3.43 -25.90
C ASP A 186 -13.33 2.24 -25.69
N LYS A 187 -12.84 1.02 -25.89
CA LYS A 187 -13.61 -0.21 -25.61
C LYS A 187 -13.96 -0.33 -24.13
N ILE A 188 -12.99 -0.09 -23.24
CA ILE A 188 -13.23 -0.14 -21.79
C ILE A 188 -14.32 0.86 -21.40
N LEU A 189 -14.20 2.11 -21.85
CA LEU A 189 -15.15 3.16 -21.51
C LEU A 189 -16.53 2.88 -22.14
N TYR A 190 -16.57 2.47 -23.39
CA TYR A 190 -17.83 2.10 -24.08
C TYR A 190 -18.58 1.02 -23.29
N HIS A 191 -17.91 -0.09 -22.99
CA HIS A 191 -18.56 -1.17 -22.24
C HIS A 191 -18.93 -0.78 -20.80
N ALA A 192 -18.12 0.04 -20.16
CA ALA A 192 -18.44 0.53 -18.80
C ALA A 192 -19.73 1.40 -18.82
N VAL A 193 -19.91 2.21 -19.86
CA VAL A 193 -21.09 3.12 -19.97
C VAL A 193 -22.34 2.35 -20.40
N HIS A 194 -22.24 1.47 -21.39
CA HIS A 194 -23.41 0.91 -22.08
C HIS A 194 -23.76 -0.53 -21.67
N ASP A 195 -22.78 -1.37 -21.35
CA ASP A 195 -23.00 -2.81 -21.21
C ASP A 195 -22.74 -3.35 -19.78
N GLU A 196 -21.94 -2.63 -18.96
CA GLU A 196 -21.59 -3.10 -17.62
C GLU A 196 -22.76 -2.95 -16.65
N LYS A 197 -23.25 -4.10 -16.14
CA LYS A 197 -24.40 -4.17 -15.22
C LYS A 197 -24.00 -4.04 -13.75
N ASP A 198 -22.71 -4.29 -13.43
CA ASP A 198 -22.21 -4.11 -12.07
C ASP A 198 -21.95 -2.62 -11.80
N VAL A 199 -22.88 -1.97 -11.11
CA VAL A 199 -22.85 -0.53 -10.83
C VAL A 199 -21.54 -0.09 -10.16
N LEU A 200 -20.99 -0.90 -9.27
CA LEU A 200 -19.70 -0.57 -8.62
C LEU A 200 -18.54 -0.57 -9.62
N THR A 201 -18.52 -1.52 -10.56
CA THR A 201 -17.48 -1.58 -11.59
C THR A 201 -17.66 -0.46 -12.60
N LYS A 202 -18.89 -0.23 -13.10
CA LYS A 202 -19.27 0.86 -13.99
C LYS A 202 -18.81 2.21 -13.44
N ALA A 203 -19.29 2.57 -12.25
CA ALA A 203 -18.97 3.85 -11.63
C ALA A 203 -17.47 4.02 -11.38
N GLY A 204 -16.78 2.98 -10.89
CA GLY A 204 -15.34 3.06 -10.63
C GLY A 204 -14.49 3.26 -11.88
N ILE A 205 -14.85 2.63 -13.01
CA ILE A 205 -14.18 2.85 -14.31
C ILE A 205 -14.42 4.27 -14.81
N ILE A 206 -15.68 4.72 -14.83
CA ILE A 206 -16.04 6.06 -15.30
C ILE A 206 -15.32 7.13 -14.47
N ILE A 207 -15.42 7.08 -13.15
CA ILE A 207 -14.79 8.07 -12.27
C ILE A 207 -13.28 8.06 -12.48
N GLN A 208 -12.65 6.88 -12.50
CA GLN A 208 -11.19 6.79 -12.60
C GLN A 208 -10.67 7.25 -13.97
N SER A 209 -11.37 6.92 -15.06
CA SER A 209 -11.01 7.33 -16.43
C SER A 209 -11.12 8.84 -16.63
N GLN A 210 -12.15 9.47 -16.08
CA GLN A 210 -12.45 10.89 -16.29
C GLN A 210 -11.77 11.85 -15.31
N THR A 211 -11.16 11.33 -14.22
CA THR A 211 -10.55 12.16 -13.18
C THR A 211 -9.08 11.86 -12.93
N GLY A 212 -8.56 10.74 -13.43
CA GLY A 212 -7.20 10.30 -13.16
C GLY A 212 -6.89 10.04 -11.68
N LEU A 213 -7.90 9.95 -10.82
CA LEU A 213 -7.74 9.66 -9.39
C LEU A 213 -7.13 8.28 -9.15
N ARG A 214 -6.41 8.13 -8.03
CA ARG A 214 -5.95 6.81 -7.60
C ARG A 214 -7.14 5.98 -7.12
N ILE A 215 -7.09 4.68 -7.34
CA ILE A 215 -8.20 3.79 -6.96
C ILE A 215 -8.59 3.90 -5.48
N ASN A 216 -7.64 4.10 -4.58
CA ASN A 216 -7.95 4.33 -3.16
C ASN A 216 -8.79 5.59 -2.95
N GLU A 217 -8.52 6.63 -3.72
CA GLU A 217 -9.24 7.91 -3.67
C GLU A 217 -10.66 7.74 -4.22
N VAL A 218 -10.80 7.03 -5.35
CA VAL A 218 -12.12 6.68 -5.93
C VAL A 218 -12.96 5.85 -4.97
N LEU A 219 -12.39 4.76 -4.42
CA LEU A 219 -13.14 3.86 -3.54
C LEU A 219 -13.48 4.46 -2.16
N SER A 220 -12.91 5.63 -1.83
CA SER A 220 -13.17 6.33 -0.57
C SER A 220 -14.16 7.49 -0.68
N ILE A 221 -14.72 7.77 -1.87
CA ILE A 221 -15.72 8.83 -2.02
C ILE A 221 -16.96 8.55 -1.19
N GLN A 222 -17.55 9.61 -0.65
CA GLN A 222 -18.66 9.50 0.28
C GLN A 222 -19.94 10.14 -0.27
N GLU A 223 -21.05 9.81 0.31
CA GLU A 223 -22.33 10.45 0.05
C GLU A 223 -22.21 11.97 0.17
N GLY A 224 -22.85 12.68 -0.77
CA GLY A 224 -22.80 14.13 -0.82
C GLY A 224 -21.45 14.73 -1.28
N CYS A 225 -20.56 13.92 -1.87
CA CYS A 225 -19.26 14.41 -2.40
C CYS A 225 -19.43 15.36 -3.60
N VAL A 226 -20.50 15.24 -4.39
CA VAL A 226 -20.77 16.13 -5.53
C VAL A 226 -21.30 17.46 -5.03
N LYS A 227 -20.68 18.54 -5.47
CA LYS A 227 -20.99 19.92 -5.13
C LYS A 227 -21.00 20.77 -6.39
N ARG A 228 -21.54 21.99 -6.27
CA ARG A 228 -21.53 22.98 -7.35
C ARG A 228 -20.86 24.27 -6.90
N THR A 229 -20.04 24.85 -7.77
CA THR A 229 -19.45 26.18 -7.54
C THR A 229 -20.48 27.28 -7.75
N SER A 230 -20.19 28.50 -7.29
CA SER A 230 -21.00 29.70 -7.59
C SER A 230 -21.16 29.95 -9.08
N ASP A 231 -20.15 29.59 -9.87
CA ASP A 231 -20.11 29.80 -11.32
C ASP A 231 -20.77 28.67 -12.11
N GLY A 232 -21.41 27.71 -11.39
CA GLY A 232 -22.22 26.64 -12.00
C GLY A 232 -21.45 25.36 -12.39
N TYR A 233 -20.16 25.24 -12.09
CA TYR A 233 -19.39 24.02 -12.38
C TYR A 233 -19.60 22.97 -11.30
N ASP A 234 -19.78 21.72 -11.72
CA ASP A 234 -19.87 20.59 -10.80
C ASP A 234 -18.47 20.10 -10.43
N TYR A 235 -18.26 19.79 -9.15
CA TYR A 235 -17.01 19.22 -8.64
C TYR A 235 -17.30 18.17 -7.59
N MET A 236 -16.33 17.28 -7.39
CA MET A 236 -16.35 16.24 -6.38
C MET A 236 -15.32 16.52 -5.30
N GLU A 237 -15.70 16.38 -4.04
CA GLU A 237 -14.79 16.43 -2.89
C GLU A 237 -14.14 15.06 -2.66
N VAL A 238 -12.82 15.01 -2.68
CA VAL A 238 -12.03 13.79 -2.53
C VAL A 238 -10.94 13.96 -1.49
N THR A 239 -10.77 12.99 -0.63
CA THR A 239 -9.69 12.98 0.35
C THR A 239 -8.43 12.38 -0.25
N LEU A 240 -7.38 13.19 -0.44
CA LEU A 240 -6.08 12.76 -0.95
C LEU A 240 -5.14 12.40 0.22
N GLY A 241 -4.92 11.10 0.45
CA GLY A 241 -4.12 10.63 1.59
C GLY A 241 -2.65 10.30 1.29
N LYS A 242 -2.27 10.09 0.01
CA LYS A 242 -0.94 9.55 -0.32
C LYS A 242 0.13 10.61 -0.56
N THR A 243 -0.24 11.76 -1.08
CA THR A 243 0.67 12.84 -1.47
C THR A 243 0.87 13.90 -0.40
N GLU A 244 -0.05 14.00 0.54
CA GLU A 244 -0.01 14.99 1.60
C GLU A 244 0.86 14.51 2.77
N LYS A 245 1.73 15.40 3.25
CA LYS A 245 2.48 15.20 4.49
C LYS A 245 1.63 15.77 5.62
N GLY A 246 1.00 14.93 6.41
CA GLY A 246 0.16 15.36 7.50
C GLY A 246 -1.24 14.77 7.46
N GLU A 247 -2.25 15.53 7.87
CA GLU A 247 -3.65 15.11 7.85
C GLU A 247 -4.20 15.06 6.42
N PRO A 248 -5.14 14.14 6.11
CA PRO A 248 -5.77 14.05 4.81
C PRO A 248 -6.48 15.37 4.46
N ILE A 249 -6.17 15.93 3.29
CA ILE A 249 -6.77 17.17 2.82
C ILE A 249 -7.89 16.84 1.83
N ILE A 250 -9.00 17.57 1.94
CA ILE A 250 -10.10 17.49 0.97
C ILE A 250 -9.74 18.35 -0.24
N HIS A 251 -9.71 17.71 -1.41
CA HIS A 251 -9.48 18.36 -2.68
C HIS A 251 -10.77 18.42 -3.51
N LYS A 252 -10.90 19.49 -4.29
CA LYS A 252 -11.96 19.65 -5.29
C LYS A 252 -11.46 19.13 -6.63
N VAL A 253 -12.19 18.20 -7.22
CA VAL A 253 -11.94 17.65 -8.55
C VAL A 253 -13.14 18.00 -9.42
N PHE A 254 -12.94 18.80 -10.47
CA PHE A 254 -14.01 19.11 -11.42
C PHE A 254 -14.43 17.87 -12.16
N ILE A 255 -15.73 17.72 -12.38
CA ILE A 255 -16.33 16.54 -12.99
C ILE A 255 -17.29 16.95 -14.12
N ASN A 256 -17.41 16.06 -15.11
CA ASN A 256 -18.39 16.16 -16.17
C ASN A 256 -19.70 15.44 -15.81
N ASP A 257 -20.72 15.57 -16.65
CA ASP A 257 -22.02 14.94 -16.43
C ASP A 257 -21.92 13.43 -16.34
N LEU A 258 -21.05 12.79 -17.13
CA LEU A 258 -20.86 11.34 -17.09
C LEU A 258 -20.43 10.84 -15.69
N VAL A 259 -19.48 11.54 -15.05
CA VAL A 259 -19.05 11.22 -13.67
C VAL A 259 -20.15 11.49 -12.67
N LYS A 260 -20.87 12.60 -12.84
CA LYS A 260 -21.99 12.99 -11.96
C LYS A 260 -23.10 11.95 -11.99
N ASP A 261 -23.49 11.50 -13.17
CA ASP A 261 -24.53 10.49 -13.35
C ASP A 261 -24.10 9.14 -12.77
N ALA A 262 -22.83 8.73 -12.98
CA ALA A 262 -22.28 7.51 -12.41
C ALA A 262 -22.24 7.55 -10.87
N ILE A 263 -21.95 8.71 -10.26
CA ILE A 263 -22.00 8.87 -8.80
C ILE A 263 -23.46 8.84 -8.30
N ALA A 264 -24.40 9.43 -9.03
CA ALA A 264 -25.83 9.41 -8.67
C ALA A 264 -26.37 7.97 -8.69
N GLU A 265 -26.13 7.22 -9.78
CA GLU A 265 -26.52 5.81 -9.92
C GLU A 265 -25.91 4.95 -8.80
N LEU A 266 -24.61 5.13 -8.51
CA LEU A 266 -23.92 4.43 -7.44
C LEU A 266 -24.51 4.76 -6.06
N SER A 267 -24.85 6.04 -5.83
CA SER A 267 -25.43 6.50 -4.57
C SER A 267 -26.81 5.88 -4.35
N GLU A 268 -27.64 5.83 -5.37
CA GLU A 268 -28.95 5.18 -5.31
C GLU A 268 -28.79 3.67 -5.07
N TYR A 269 -27.95 2.99 -5.85
CA TYR A 269 -27.71 1.55 -5.75
C TYR A 269 -27.26 1.11 -4.35
N THR A 270 -26.47 1.93 -3.65
CA THR A 270 -25.93 1.59 -2.33
C THR A 270 -26.69 2.23 -1.17
N ALA A 271 -27.80 2.94 -1.42
CA ALA A 271 -28.55 3.68 -0.40
C ALA A 271 -29.00 2.80 0.78
N GLU A 272 -29.64 1.67 0.49
CA GLU A 272 -30.11 0.74 1.53
C GLU A 272 -28.95 0.13 2.32
N LEU A 273 -27.85 -0.21 1.65
CA LEU A 273 -26.65 -0.74 2.32
C LEU A 273 -26.03 0.30 3.26
N ARG A 274 -26.00 1.58 2.85
CA ARG A 274 -25.51 2.66 3.71
C ARG A 274 -26.42 2.86 4.91
N LYS A 275 -27.74 2.86 4.71
CA LYS A 275 -28.72 2.97 5.78
C LYS A 275 -28.60 1.83 6.80
N GLU A 276 -28.41 0.58 6.33
CA GLU A 276 -28.24 -0.60 7.20
C GLU A 276 -26.93 -0.53 8.00
N SER A 277 -25.84 -0.03 7.40
CA SER A 277 -24.51 -0.10 7.98
C SER A 277 -24.03 1.18 8.69
N GLY A 278 -24.68 2.32 8.45
CA GLY A 278 -24.19 3.65 8.91
C GLY A 278 -22.93 4.14 8.19
N LEU A 279 -22.47 3.45 7.13
CA LEU A 279 -21.32 3.85 6.33
C LEU A 279 -21.68 5.01 5.41
N LYS A 280 -20.73 5.93 5.20
CA LYS A 280 -20.90 7.06 4.27
C LYS A 280 -20.26 6.80 2.90
N GLU A 281 -19.38 5.83 2.79
CA GLU A 281 -18.69 5.45 1.56
C GLU A 281 -19.70 4.96 0.52
N LEU A 282 -19.54 5.38 -0.76
CA LEU A 282 -20.38 4.95 -1.87
C LEU A 282 -19.98 3.57 -2.40
N PHE A 283 -18.67 3.25 -2.39
CA PHE A 283 -18.20 1.94 -2.81
C PHE A 283 -18.26 0.93 -1.66
N ILE A 284 -19.47 0.45 -1.36
CA ILE A 284 -19.71 -0.59 -0.35
C ILE A 284 -20.36 -1.82 -0.98
N PHE A 285 -20.20 -2.97 -0.34
CA PHE A 285 -20.84 -4.23 -0.77
C PHE A 285 -21.13 -5.11 0.42
N LYS A 286 -22.12 -6.02 0.26
CA LYS A 286 -22.50 -7.01 1.26
C LYS A 286 -21.88 -8.37 0.95
N HIS A 287 -21.10 -8.89 1.89
CA HIS A 287 -20.60 -10.26 1.86
C HIS A 287 -20.48 -10.73 3.32
N GLY A 288 -21.57 -11.33 3.80
CA GLY A 288 -21.80 -11.53 5.23
C GLY A 288 -22.06 -10.20 5.93
N LYS A 289 -21.04 -9.35 6.09
CA LYS A 289 -21.14 -7.99 6.62
C LYS A 289 -21.03 -6.95 5.50
N ILE A 290 -21.70 -5.80 5.67
CA ILE A 290 -21.54 -4.65 4.78
C ILE A 290 -20.21 -3.96 5.11
N ARG A 291 -19.42 -3.67 4.08
CA ARG A 291 -18.09 -3.05 4.23
C ARG A 291 -17.67 -2.30 2.97
N PRO A 292 -16.75 -1.34 3.09
CA PRO A 292 -16.15 -0.68 1.94
C PRO A 292 -15.43 -1.66 1.02
N LEU A 293 -15.46 -1.38 -0.28
CA LEU A 293 -14.81 -2.20 -1.30
C LEU A 293 -13.27 -2.10 -1.17
N PRO A 294 -12.57 -3.19 -0.86
CA PRO A 294 -11.11 -3.14 -0.76
C PRO A 294 -10.46 -3.01 -2.15
N VAL A 295 -9.34 -2.29 -2.22
CA VAL A 295 -8.55 -2.14 -3.46
C VAL A 295 -8.16 -3.49 -4.06
N THR A 296 -7.82 -4.45 -3.24
CA THR A 296 -7.47 -5.80 -3.73
C THR A 296 -8.65 -6.48 -4.44
N LYS A 297 -9.89 -6.29 -3.95
CA LYS A 297 -11.08 -6.83 -4.63
C LYS A 297 -11.34 -6.09 -5.94
N TRP A 298 -10.98 -4.83 -6.03
CA TRP A 298 -11.01 -4.08 -7.27
C TRP A 298 -9.99 -4.63 -8.28
N THR A 299 -8.73 -4.67 -7.90
CA THR A 299 -7.62 -5.02 -8.82
C THR A 299 -7.55 -6.49 -9.19
N GLU A 300 -7.86 -7.40 -8.25
CA GLU A 300 -7.72 -8.84 -8.44
C GLU A 300 -9.00 -9.49 -8.98
N ASN A 301 -10.15 -8.82 -8.82
CA ASN A 301 -11.42 -9.40 -9.21
C ASN A 301 -12.17 -8.53 -10.22
N ARG A 302 -12.55 -7.28 -9.89
CA ARG A 302 -13.45 -6.47 -10.72
C ARG A 302 -12.84 -6.08 -12.07
N LEU A 303 -11.63 -5.56 -12.09
CA LEU A 303 -10.95 -5.21 -13.35
C LEU A 303 -10.75 -6.43 -14.26
N PRO A 304 -10.18 -7.56 -13.79
CA PRO A 304 -10.06 -8.74 -14.63
C PRO A 304 -11.41 -9.32 -15.07
N THR A 305 -12.46 -9.17 -14.26
CA THR A 305 -13.81 -9.65 -14.63
C THR A 305 -14.44 -8.79 -15.71
N LEU A 306 -14.29 -7.46 -15.67
CA LEU A 306 -14.71 -6.55 -16.72
C LEU A 306 -14.05 -6.96 -18.06
N ILE A 307 -12.72 -7.09 -18.07
CA ILE A 307 -11.94 -7.44 -19.26
C ILE A 307 -12.41 -8.78 -19.87
N ARG A 308 -12.62 -9.80 -19.03
CA ARG A 308 -13.11 -11.11 -19.50
C ARG A 308 -14.55 -11.07 -19.97
N ARG A 309 -15.43 -10.35 -19.26
CA ARG A 309 -16.86 -10.27 -19.59
C ARG A 309 -17.11 -9.64 -20.95
N HIS A 310 -16.34 -8.61 -21.27
CA HIS A 310 -16.49 -7.87 -22.52
C HIS A 310 -15.44 -8.24 -23.58
N ASP A 311 -14.67 -9.30 -23.35
CA ASP A 311 -13.63 -9.82 -24.25
C ASP A 311 -12.68 -8.74 -24.78
N ILE A 312 -12.23 -7.85 -23.89
CA ILE A 312 -11.35 -6.72 -24.26
C ILE A 312 -9.93 -7.24 -24.44
N ARG A 313 -9.45 -7.19 -25.70
CA ARG A 313 -8.16 -7.74 -26.11
C ARG A 313 -7.20 -6.66 -26.56
N ASP A 314 -5.90 -6.97 -26.44
CA ASP A 314 -4.82 -6.15 -26.97
C ASP A 314 -4.60 -6.43 -28.47
N ASN A 315 -3.60 -5.76 -29.06
CA ASN A 315 -3.21 -5.90 -30.47
C ASN A 315 -2.61 -7.28 -30.80
N LYS A 316 -2.33 -8.13 -29.80
CA LYS A 316 -1.88 -9.51 -29.99
C LYS A 316 -3.01 -10.51 -29.88
N GLY A 317 -4.24 -10.06 -29.63
CA GLY A 317 -5.40 -10.90 -29.41
C GLY A 317 -5.48 -11.52 -28.02
N GLU A 318 -4.63 -11.11 -27.07
CA GLU A 318 -4.68 -11.57 -25.69
C GLU A 318 -5.59 -10.66 -24.85
N LEU A 319 -6.20 -11.21 -23.79
CA LEU A 319 -6.99 -10.41 -22.86
C LEU A 319 -6.12 -9.30 -22.26
N TYR A 320 -6.58 -8.05 -22.35
CA TYR A 320 -5.79 -6.90 -21.94
C TYR A 320 -5.51 -6.91 -20.43
N PRO A 321 -4.23 -6.83 -19.98
CA PRO A 321 -3.86 -6.86 -18.57
C PRO A 321 -4.07 -5.48 -17.91
N LEU A 322 -5.33 -5.06 -17.76
CA LEU A 322 -5.71 -3.76 -17.21
C LEU A 322 -5.30 -3.62 -15.74
N THR A 323 -4.65 -2.51 -15.43
CA THR A 323 -4.34 -2.10 -14.06
C THR A 323 -4.90 -0.73 -13.73
N SER A 324 -5.30 -0.50 -12.48
CA SER A 324 -5.84 0.80 -12.06
C SER A 324 -4.88 1.98 -12.27
N HIS A 325 -3.57 1.75 -12.20
CA HIS A 325 -2.60 2.82 -12.42
C HIS A 325 -2.52 3.31 -13.86
N GLN A 326 -2.95 2.48 -14.82
CA GLN A 326 -2.96 2.87 -16.24
C GLN A 326 -3.98 3.97 -16.53
N PHE A 327 -5.13 3.98 -15.87
CA PHE A 327 -6.11 5.08 -16.02
C PHE A 327 -5.49 6.44 -15.71
N ARG A 328 -4.71 6.53 -14.62
CA ARG A 328 -4.02 7.77 -14.27
C ARG A 328 -2.93 8.13 -15.29
N ALA A 329 -2.22 7.14 -15.81
CA ALA A 329 -1.20 7.38 -16.83
C ALA A 329 -1.82 7.83 -18.16
N THR A 330 -3.03 7.35 -18.49
CA THR A 330 -3.81 7.77 -19.65
C THR A 330 -4.31 9.20 -19.49
N PHE A 331 -4.97 9.51 -18.36
CA PHE A 331 -5.52 10.84 -18.07
C PHE A 331 -4.47 11.97 -18.07
N VAL A 332 -3.24 11.71 -17.66
CA VAL A 332 -2.16 12.73 -17.66
C VAL A 332 -1.60 12.98 -19.07
N ARG A 333 -1.88 12.08 -20.02
CA ARG A 333 -1.40 12.20 -21.39
C ARG A 333 -2.35 13.01 -22.28
N GLU A 334 -3.64 13.00 -21.95
CA GLU A 334 -4.65 13.85 -22.57
C GLU A 334 -4.58 15.28 -22.02
#